data_1ee6dccfea8a8627346b833120baa86f
#
_entry.id   1ee6dccfea8a8627346b833120baa86f
#
_cell.length_a   1.000
_cell.length_b   1.000
_cell.length_c   1.000
_cell.angle_alpha   90.00
_cell.angle_beta   90.00
_cell.angle_gamma   90.00
#
_symmetry.space_group_name_H-M   'P 1'
#
loop_
_entity.id
_entity.type
_entity.pdbx_description
1 polymer ?
#
loop_
_entity_poly.entity_id
_entity_poly.type
_entity_poly.pdbx_seq_one_letter_code
_entity_poly.pdbx_strand_id
1 'polypeptide(L)'
;KEIGLKKILTISTSLKSFENIKKIIEVDEMIYGSIGIHPHESSKDIINTDYIIDNAKNHEKIIGVGETGLDFYYENSEKKDQIDSFTKHIEASISLNYPLIVHSRSAEKETFDILNQYKKSNIKILMHCFTGSKEFAKKLMNLNAYFSASGIITFKNSIELQETFKFIDNDKILIETDSPFLAPTPMRGKKNEP
;
A
#
# COMPACT_ATOMS: atom_id res chain seq x y z
N LYS A 1 -8.30 3.31 21.23
CA LYS A 1 -9.49 4.07 21.70
C LYS A 1 -9.09 5.17 22.68
N GLU A 2 -8.19 4.89 23.63
CA GLU A 2 -7.75 5.87 24.65
C GLU A 2 -7.05 7.09 24.05
N ILE A 3 -6.29 6.92 22.96
CA ILE A 3 -5.55 7.98 22.24
C ILE A 3 -6.37 8.65 21.12
N GLY A 4 -7.69 8.40 21.04
CA GLY A 4 -8.57 9.08 20.11
C GLY A 4 -8.65 8.49 18.70
N LEU A 5 -8.05 7.34 18.44
CA LEU A 5 -8.20 6.64 17.15
C LEU A 5 -9.67 6.29 16.89
N LYS A 6 -10.13 6.60 15.68
CA LYS A 6 -11.50 6.35 15.21
C LYS A 6 -11.59 5.16 14.28
N LYS A 7 -10.60 4.98 13.42
CA LYS A 7 -10.54 3.91 12.41
C LYS A 7 -9.10 3.45 12.22
N ILE A 8 -8.95 2.18 11.91
CA ILE A 8 -7.67 1.54 11.57
C ILE A 8 -7.87 0.73 10.29
N LEU A 9 -6.96 0.86 9.34
CA LEU A 9 -6.89 -0.02 8.18
C LEU A 9 -5.78 -1.04 8.40
N THR A 10 -6.14 -2.32 8.41
CA THR A 10 -5.17 -3.43 8.42
C THR A 10 -4.95 -3.93 7.01
N ILE A 11 -3.69 -4.16 6.65
CA ILE A 11 -3.28 -4.39 5.27
C ILE A 11 -3.00 -5.88 5.03
N SER A 12 -3.59 -6.43 3.97
CA SER A 12 -3.31 -7.79 3.49
C SER A 12 -2.01 -7.82 2.69
N THR A 13 -1.19 -8.82 2.95
CA THR A 13 0.07 -9.07 2.24
C THR A 13 0.12 -10.46 1.59
N SER A 14 -0.84 -11.34 1.91
CA SER A 14 -0.90 -12.73 1.43
C SER A 14 -2.32 -13.29 1.60
N LEU A 15 -2.65 -14.40 0.94
CA LEU A 15 -3.91 -15.10 1.17
C LEU A 15 -4.11 -15.47 2.64
N LYS A 16 -3.06 -15.91 3.30
CA LYS A 16 -3.10 -16.25 4.74
C LYS A 16 -3.39 -15.02 5.61
N SER A 17 -2.76 -13.88 5.31
CA SER A 17 -3.02 -12.65 6.06
C SER A 17 -4.44 -12.15 5.83
N PHE A 18 -4.97 -12.26 4.62
CA PHE A 18 -6.34 -11.90 4.30
C PHE A 18 -7.36 -12.71 5.10
N GLU A 19 -7.17 -14.04 5.23
CA GLU A 19 -8.03 -14.87 6.08
C GLU A 19 -8.04 -14.43 7.56
N ASN A 20 -6.92 -13.94 8.06
CA ASN A 20 -6.85 -13.38 9.42
C ASN A 20 -7.54 -12.02 9.50
N ILE A 21 -7.38 -11.17 8.48
CA ILE A 21 -8.02 -9.85 8.40
C ILE A 21 -9.55 -10.01 8.44
N LYS A 22 -10.12 -10.94 7.68
CA LYS A 22 -11.57 -11.21 7.71
C LYS A 22 -12.09 -11.44 9.14
N LYS A 23 -11.33 -12.18 9.96
CA LYS A 23 -11.70 -12.42 11.36
C LYS A 23 -11.58 -11.16 12.23
N ILE A 24 -10.53 -10.36 12.00
CA ILE A 24 -10.25 -9.16 12.82
C ILE A 24 -11.28 -8.06 12.56
N ILE A 25 -11.66 -7.83 11.31
CA ILE A 25 -12.65 -6.79 10.96
C ILE A 25 -14.05 -7.08 11.47
N GLU A 26 -14.36 -8.34 11.79
CA GLU A 26 -15.65 -8.74 12.38
C GLU A 26 -15.76 -8.41 13.87
N VAL A 27 -14.64 -8.39 14.60
CA VAL A 27 -14.65 -8.24 16.07
C VAL A 27 -14.59 -6.79 16.55
N ASP A 28 -14.17 -5.84 15.73
CA ASP A 28 -14.12 -4.43 16.12
C ASP A 28 -14.59 -3.51 14.97
N GLU A 29 -15.55 -2.64 15.27
CA GLU A 29 -16.14 -1.70 14.29
C GLU A 29 -15.12 -0.65 13.78
N MET A 30 -14.06 -0.41 14.51
CA MET A 30 -13.01 0.52 14.12
C MET A 30 -12.10 -0.02 13.03
N ILE A 31 -12.03 -1.37 12.87
CA ILE A 31 -11.05 -2.02 12.01
C ILE A 31 -11.66 -2.27 10.62
N TYR A 32 -10.95 -1.80 9.62
CA TYR A 32 -11.19 -2.05 8.20
C TYR A 32 -10.02 -2.84 7.64
N GLY A 33 -10.21 -3.48 6.50
CA GLY A 33 -9.19 -4.30 5.85
C GLY A 33 -8.99 -3.95 4.39
N SER A 34 -7.88 -4.42 3.85
CA SER A 34 -7.64 -4.50 2.41
C SER A 34 -7.56 -5.96 1.97
N ILE A 35 -7.61 -6.18 0.66
CA ILE A 35 -7.32 -7.47 0.03
C ILE A 35 -6.19 -7.28 -0.98
N GLY A 36 -5.10 -8.03 -0.83
CA GLY A 36 -3.98 -7.96 -1.76
C GLY A 36 -2.85 -8.92 -1.43
N ILE A 37 -1.97 -9.08 -2.41
CA ILE A 37 -0.77 -9.91 -2.35
C ILE A 37 0.45 -9.03 -2.52
N HIS A 38 1.27 -8.95 -1.47
CA HIS A 38 2.54 -8.25 -1.48
C HIS A 38 3.48 -8.84 -2.54
N PRO A 39 4.32 -8.03 -3.22
CA PRO A 39 5.24 -8.55 -4.24
C PRO A 39 6.08 -9.74 -3.80
N HIS A 40 6.46 -9.86 -2.54
CA HIS A 40 7.22 -11.01 -2.02
C HIS A 40 6.47 -12.34 -2.06
N GLU A 41 5.14 -12.32 -2.12
CA GLU A 41 4.30 -13.52 -2.10
C GLU A 41 3.70 -13.83 -3.47
N SER A 42 3.91 -12.98 -4.49
CA SER A 42 3.23 -13.07 -5.79
C SER A 42 3.55 -14.33 -6.60
N SER A 43 4.69 -14.99 -6.38
CA SER A 43 5.01 -16.29 -7.00
C SER A 43 4.35 -17.49 -6.29
N LYS A 44 3.89 -17.30 -5.04
CA LYS A 44 3.26 -18.35 -4.21
C LYS A 44 1.75 -18.22 -4.19
N ASP A 45 1.27 -17.01 -3.92
CA ASP A 45 -0.15 -16.70 -3.78
C ASP A 45 -0.70 -16.18 -5.12
N ILE A 46 -0.99 -17.10 -6.04
CA ILE A 46 -1.51 -16.76 -7.38
C ILE A 46 -3.02 -16.58 -7.29
N ILE A 47 -3.48 -15.35 -7.54
CA ILE A 47 -4.90 -15.00 -7.59
C ILE A 47 -5.26 -14.34 -8.92
N ASN A 48 -6.54 -14.33 -9.25
CA ASN A 48 -7.06 -13.61 -10.39
C ASN A 48 -7.88 -12.38 -9.96
N THR A 49 -8.18 -11.52 -10.91
CA THR A 49 -8.95 -10.28 -10.70
C THR A 49 -10.31 -10.56 -10.06
N ASP A 50 -11.02 -11.60 -10.52
CA ASP A 50 -12.36 -11.96 -10.00
C ASP A 50 -12.31 -12.38 -8.54
N TYR A 51 -11.28 -13.13 -8.13
CA TYR A 51 -11.09 -13.50 -6.72
C TYR A 51 -11.00 -12.26 -5.82
N ILE A 52 -10.26 -11.24 -6.24
CA ILE A 52 -10.13 -9.98 -5.48
C ILE A 52 -11.48 -9.28 -5.41
N ILE A 53 -12.17 -9.17 -6.53
CA ILE A 53 -13.47 -8.49 -6.63
C ILE A 53 -14.52 -9.16 -5.76
N ASP A 54 -14.65 -10.48 -5.84
CA ASP A 54 -15.67 -11.23 -5.10
C ASP A 54 -15.43 -11.16 -3.59
N ASN A 55 -14.18 -11.34 -3.16
CA ASN A 55 -13.86 -11.25 -1.74
C ASN A 55 -14.04 -9.83 -1.19
N ALA A 56 -13.69 -8.78 -1.95
CA ALA A 56 -13.91 -7.41 -1.53
C ALA A 56 -15.41 -7.08 -1.40
N LYS A 57 -16.24 -7.53 -2.35
CA LYS A 57 -17.69 -7.31 -2.32
C LYS A 57 -18.41 -8.08 -1.19
N ASN A 58 -17.89 -9.25 -0.82
CA ASN A 58 -18.50 -10.07 0.23
C ASN A 58 -18.18 -9.60 1.65
N HIS A 59 -17.33 -8.59 1.81
CA HIS A 59 -16.92 -8.05 3.10
C HIS A 59 -16.95 -6.52 3.09
N GLU A 60 -18.01 -5.91 3.61
CA GLU A 60 -18.23 -4.45 3.60
C GLU A 60 -17.11 -3.62 4.23
N LYS A 61 -16.34 -4.22 5.14
CA LYS A 61 -15.18 -3.58 5.77
C LYS A 61 -13.87 -3.73 4.99
N ILE A 62 -13.90 -4.42 3.86
CA ILE A 62 -12.77 -4.38 2.91
C ILE A 62 -12.96 -3.16 2.03
N ILE A 63 -12.06 -2.18 2.18
CA ILE A 63 -12.19 -0.85 1.57
C ILE A 63 -11.03 -0.46 0.65
N GLY A 64 -10.10 -1.37 0.40
CA GLY A 64 -8.95 -1.15 -0.46
C GLY A 64 -8.43 -2.43 -1.09
N VAL A 65 -7.75 -2.29 -2.21
CA VAL A 65 -7.06 -3.37 -2.92
C VAL A 65 -5.56 -3.20 -2.71
N GLY A 66 -4.93 -4.19 -2.11
CA GLY A 66 -3.51 -4.19 -1.78
C GLY A 66 -3.28 -4.71 -0.33
N GLU A 67 -2.05 -4.76 0.11
CA GLU A 67 -0.83 -4.23 -0.50
C GLU A 67 -0.43 -5.05 -1.73
N THR A 68 -0.04 -4.36 -2.79
CA THR A 68 0.43 -4.96 -4.03
C THR A 68 1.49 -4.05 -4.66
N GLY A 69 2.15 -4.45 -5.72
CA GLY A 69 3.15 -3.60 -6.38
C GLY A 69 4.43 -4.35 -6.71
N LEU A 70 5.58 -3.66 -6.63
CA LEU A 70 6.87 -4.18 -7.06
C LEU A 70 7.96 -3.99 -6.00
N ASP A 71 8.71 -5.05 -5.72
CA ASP A 71 9.93 -5.03 -4.91
C ASP A 71 11.06 -5.76 -5.65
N PHE A 72 11.95 -4.99 -6.25
CA PHE A 72 13.11 -5.52 -6.98
C PHE A 72 14.40 -5.49 -6.13
N TYR A 73 14.25 -5.20 -4.85
CA TYR A 73 15.37 -5.22 -3.92
C TYR A 73 15.61 -6.61 -3.33
N TYR A 74 14.54 -7.30 -2.89
CA TYR A 74 14.66 -8.60 -2.21
C TYR A 74 14.52 -9.80 -3.12
N GLU A 75 13.94 -9.66 -4.30
CA GLU A 75 13.73 -10.72 -5.30
C GLU A 75 13.11 -12.03 -4.72
N ASN A 76 12.21 -11.89 -3.72
CA ASN A 76 11.53 -13.04 -3.09
C ASN A 76 10.52 -13.72 -4.01
N SER A 77 10.07 -13.01 -5.05
CA SER A 77 9.24 -13.52 -6.14
C SER A 77 9.81 -13.03 -7.47
N GLU A 78 9.57 -13.78 -8.52
CA GLU A 78 10.03 -13.39 -9.87
C GLU A 78 9.38 -12.07 -10.30
N LYS A 79 10.13 -11.21 -10.99
CA LYS A 79 9.62 -9.91 -11.47
C LYS A 79 8.37 -10.03 -12.33
N LYS A 80 8.31 -11.09 -13.16
CA LYS A 80 7.13 -11.37 -13.99
C LYS A 80 5.89 -11.62 -13.16
N ASP A 81 6.00 -12.40 -12.10
CA ASP A 81 4.87 -12.73 -11.21
C ASP A 81 4.41 -11.51 -10.42
N GLN A 82 5.37 -10.66 -9.98
CA GLN A 82 5.06 -9.38 -9.34
C GLN A 82 4.27 -8.46 -10.28
N ILE A 83 4.70 -8.32 -11.54
CA ILE A 83 4.04 -7.48 -12.55
C ILE A 83 2.63 -8.03 -12.88
N ASP A 84 2.48 -9.34 -13.05
CA ASP A 84 1.20 -9.98 -13.33
C ASP A 84 0.22 -9.79 -12.15
N SER A 85 0.67 -10.05 -10.93
CA SER A 85 -0.10 -9.82 -9.70
C SER A 85 -0.51 -8.35 -9.58
N PHE A 86 0.44 -7.41 -9.74
CA PHE A 86 0.17 -5.97 -9.67
C PHE A 86 -0.89 -5.53 -10.67
N THR A 87 -0.81 -6.02 -11.92
CA THR A 87 -1.77 -5.72 -12.98
C THR A 87 -3.19 -6.18 -12.62
N LYS A 88 -3.34 -7.41 -12.11
CA LYS A 88 -4.62 -7.95 -11.66
C LYS A 88 -5.25 -7.13 -10.52
N HIS A 89 -4.42 -6.66 -9.58
CA HIS A 89 -4.88 -5.79 -8.48
C HIS A 89 -5.32 -4.42 -9.00
N ILE A 90 -4.61 -3.83 -9.97
CA ILE A 90 -5.02 -2.59 -10.62
C ILE A 90 -6.41 -2.74 -11.25
N GLU A 91 -6.62 -3.78 -12.04
CA GLU A 91 -7.89 -4.06 -12.71
C GLU A 91 -9.04 -4.26 -11.69
N ALA A 92 -8.79 -5.00 -10.62
CA ALA A 92 -9.76 -5.18 -9.53
C ALA A 92 -10.09 -3.86 -8.83
N SER A 93 -9.08 -3.04 -8.52
CA SER A 93 -9.24 -1.72 -7.90
C SER A 93 -10.12 -0.80 -8.75
N ILE A 94 -9.89 -0.77 -10.06
CA ILE A 94 -10.69 0.00 -11.02
C ILE A 94 -12.14 -0.50 -11.04
N SER A 95 -12.34 -1.82 -11.16
CA SER A 95 -13.67 -2.43 -11.19
C SER A 95 -14.49 -2.17 -9.93
N LEU A 96 -13.85 -2.19 -8.77
CA LEU A 96 -14.46 -1.93 -7.46
C LEU A 96 -14.60 -0.43 -7.16
N ASN A 97 -13.89 0.44 -7.89
CA ASN A 97 -13.68 1.85 -7.54
C ASN A 97 -13.09 2.02 -6.11
N TYR A 98 -12.23 1.10 -5.69
CA TYR A 98 -11.53 1.11 -4.42
C TYR A 98 -10.11 1.68 -4.59
N PRO A 99 -9.52 2.28 -3.53
CA PRO A 99 -8.12 2.68 -3.57
C PRO A 99 -7.19 1.47 -3.74
N LEU A 100 -6.18 1.65 -4.58
CA LEU A 100 -5.08 0.72 -4.79
C LEU A 100 -3.94 1.10 -3.84
N ILE A 101 -3.52 0.18 -2.97
CA ILE A 101 -2.46 0.37 -1.98
C ILE A 101 -1.18 -0.25 -2.55
N VAL A 102 -0.22 0.62 -2.88
CA VAL A 102 0.95 0.27 -3.71
C VAL A 102 2.24 0.28 -2.91
N HIS A 103 2.93 -0.84 -2.92
CA HIS A 103 4.33 -0.98 -2.54
C HIS A 103 5.24 -0.73 -3.75
N SER A 104 6.33 0.01 -3.54
CA SER A 104 7.37 0.17 -4.57
C SER A 104 8.75 0.28 -3.93
N ARG A 105 9.65 -0.66 -4.25
CA ARG A 105 11.03 -0.66 -3.78
C ARG A 105 11.98 -1.07 -4.89
N SER A 106 12.97 -0.21 -5.19
CA SER A 106 13.91 -0.42 -6.30
C SER A 106 13.23 -0.68 -7.66
N ALA A 107 12.01 -0.14 -7.87
CA ALA A 107 11.15 -0.39 -9.02
C ALA A 107 10.35 0.86 -9.45
N GLU A 108 10.88 2.07 -9.20
CA GLU A 108 10.15 3.33 -9.44
C GLU A 108 9.70 3.49 -10.88
N LYS A 109 10.59 3.17 -11.83
CA LYS A 109 10.30 3.29 -13.25
C LYS A 109 9.18 2.33 -13.67
N GLU A 110 9.32 1.06 -13.34
CA GLU A 110 8.37 0.02 -13.71
C GLU A 110 7.01 0.26 -13.02
N THR A 111 7.00 0.64 -11.76
CA THR A 111 5.78 1.00 -11.03
C THR A 111 5.07 2.16 -11.71
N PHE A 112 5.79 3.23 -12.08
CA PHE A 112 5.19 4.36 -12.79
C PHE A 112 4.68 3.95 -14.16
N ASP A 113 5.47 3.23 -14.95
CA ASP A 113 5.12 2.85 -16.32
C ASP A 113 3.85 2.00 -16.36
N ILE A 114 3.68 1.08 -15.39
CA ILE A 114 2.45 0.28 -15.27
C ILE A 114 1.27 1.17 -14.86
N LEU A 115 1.37 1.95 -13.79
CA LEU A 115 0.28 2.81 -13.33
C LEU A 115 -0.15 3.83 -14.39
N ASN A 116 0.78 4.37 -15.16
CA ASN A 116 0.51 5.35 -16.20
C ASN A 116 -0.29 4.78 -17.38
N GLN A 117 -0.28 3.47 -17.61
CA GLN A 117 -1.15 2.83 -18.61
C GLN A 117 -2.63 2.98 -18.25
N TYR A 118 -2.93 3.05 -16.97
CA TYR A 118 -4.29 3.17 -16.42
C TYR A 118 -4.70 4.61 -16.07
N LYS A 119 -3.91 5.62 -16.43
CA LYS A 119 -4.18 7.04 -16.08
C LYS A 119 -5.56 7.57 -16.48
N LYS A 120 -6.21 6.94 -17.48
CA LYS A 120 -7.54 7.32 -17.95
C LYS A 120 -8.68 6.61 -17.19
N SER A 121 -8.37 5.67 -16.33
CA SER A 121 -9.35 4.80 -15.65
C SER A 121 -9.81 5.33 -14.29
N ASN A 122 -9.47 6.57 -13.94
CA ASN A 122 -9.80 7.20 -12.64
C ASN A 122 -9.37 6.35 -11.42
N ILE A 123 -8.22 5.66 -11.55
CA ILE A 123 -7.65 4.85 -10.48
C ILE A 123 -7.26 5.74 -9.27
N LYS A 124 -7.58 5.28 -8.07
CA LYS A 124 -7.21 5.95 -6.81
C LYS A 124 -5.94 5.28 -6.27
N ILE A 125 -4.82 5.95 -6.31
CA ILE A 125 -3.52 5.39 -5.94
C ILE A 125 -3.11 5.89 -4.55
N LEU A 126 -2.76 4.98 -3.65
CA LEU A 126 -2.05 5.25 -2.41
C LEU A 126 -0.68 4.57 -2.45
N MET A 127 0.38 5.36 -2.51
CA MET A 127 1.75 4.86 -2.34
C MET A 127 1.99 4.61 -0.84
N HIS A 128 1.94 3.35 -0.45
CA HIS A 128 2.12 2.91 0.93
C HIS A 128 3.58 3.02 1.35
N CYS A 129 3.82 3.48 2.59
CA CYS A 129 5.15 3.62 3.18
C CYS A 129 6.16 4.24 2.20
N PHE A 130 5.78 5.39 1.61
CA PHE A 130 6.52 5.95 0.49
C PHE A 130 7.95 6.33 0.89
N THR A 131 8.92 5.76 0.20
CA THR A 131 10.36 6.02 0.37
C THR A 131 11.06 6.33 -0.95
N GLY A 132 10.27 6.64 -1.99
CA GLY A 132 10.78 6.91 -3.33
C GLY A 132 11.40 8.30 -3.48
N SER A 133 12.02 8.48 -4.65
CA SER A 133 12.65 9.75 -5.03
C SER A 133 11.64 10.87 -5.25
N LYS A 134 12.10 12.12 -5.18
CA LYS A 134 11.30 13.30 -5.50
C LYS A 134 10.81 13.29 -6.95
N GLU A 135 11.62 12.79 -7.88
CA GLU A 135 11.22 12.66 -9.29
C GLU A 135 10.11 11.63 -9.46
N PHE A 136 10.16 10.53 -8.71
CA PHE A 136 9.09 9.55 -8.71
C PHE A 136 7.79 10.12 -8.11
N ALA A 137 7.88 10.81 -6.98
CA ALA A 137 6.75 11.50 -6.38
C ALA A 137 6.10 12.48 -7.37
N LYS A 138 6.89 13.31 -8.06
CA LYS A 138 6.41 14.25 -9.08
C LYS A 138 5.63 13.56 -10.20
N LYS A 139 6.13 12.44 -10.71
CA LYS A 139 5.44 11.65 -11.74
C LYS A 139 4.11 11.09 -11.23
N LEU A 140 4.08 10.56 -10.01
CA LEU A 140 2.88 9.99 -9.39
C LEU A 140 1.83 11.05 -9.04
N MET A 141 2.24 12.27 -8.68
CA MET A 141 1.32 13.40 -8.49
C MET A 141 0.54 13.72 -9.78
N ASN A 142 1.16 13.56 -10.96
CA ASN A 142 0.45 13.70 -12.24
C ASN A 142 -0.60 12.58 -12.48
N LEU A 143 -0.55 11.50 -11.72
CA LEU A 143 -1.57 10.45 -11.66
C LEU A 143 -2.54 10.65 -10.49
N ASN A 144 -2.48 11.80 -9.81
CA ASN A 144 -3.29 12.15 -8.65
C ASN A 144 -3.11 11.17 -7.46
N ALA A 145 -1.91 10.60 -7.30
CA ALA A 145 -1.62 9.66 -6.21
C ALA A 145 -1.57 10.35 -4.84
N TYR A 146 -1.90 9.59 -3.81
CA TYR A 146 -1.68 9.90 -2.40
C TYR A 146 -0.42 9.17 -1.91
N PHE A 147 0.19 9.69 -0.84
CA PHE A 147 1.44 9.18 -0.28
C PHE A 147 1.31 9.02 1.23
N SER A 148 1.61 7.85 1.78
CA SER A 148 1.64 7.72 3.22
C SER A 148 3.06 7.82 3.78
N ALA A 149 3.18 8.63 4.84
CA ALA A 149 4.40 8.81 5.59
C ALA A 149 4.40 7.90 6.81
N SER A 150 5.35 6.96 6.85
CA SER A 150 5.60 6.10 8.00
C SER A 150 6.64 6.70 8.96
N GLY A 151 6.93 6.01 10.05
CA GLY A 151 7.96 6.44 11.00
C GLY A 151 9.34 6.69 10.42
N ILE A 152 9.65 6.17 9.22
CA ILE A 152 10.91 6.41 8.50
C ILE A 152 11.21 7.90 8.31
N ILE A 153 10.18 8.72 8.09
CA ILE A 153 10.37 10.17 7.87
C ILE A 153 11.05 10.87 9.05
N THR A 154 10.95 10.28 10.24
CA THR A 154 11.56 10.83 11.46
C THR A 154 13.04 10.45 11.65
N PHE A 155 13.58 9.57 10.80
CA PHE A 155 14.93 9.07 10.98
C PHE A 155 15.96 10.11 10.53
N LYS A 156 17.09 10.20 11.25
CA LYS A 156 18.14 11.18 10.96
C LYS A 156 18.70 11.09 9.54
N ASN A 157 18.74 9.90 8.98
CA ASN A 157 19.31 9.65 7.65
C ASN A 157 18.28 9.77 6.51
N SER A 158 17.02 10.17 6.81
CA SER A 158 15.94 10.28 5.84
C SER A 158 15.78 11.69 5.26
N ILE A 159 16.87 12.44 5.14
CA ILE A 159 16.85 13.86 4.72
C ILE A 159 16.21 14.01 3.33
N GLU A 160 16.62 13.18 2.37
CA GLU A 160 16.07 13.23 1.00
C GLU A 160 14.56 12.92 0.99
N LEU A 161 14.13 11.97 1.80
CA LEU A 161 12.71 11.64 1.96
C LEU A 161 11.93 12.81 2.58
N GLN A 162 12.49 13.46 3.61
CA GLN A 162 11.89 14.65 4.23
C GLN A 162 11.72 15.78 3.21
N GLU A 163 12.72 16.02 2.35
CA GLU A 163 12.62 17.02 1.27
C GLU A 163 11.59 16.61 0.20
N THR A 164 11.44 15.31 -0.06
CA THR A 164 10.41 14.80 -0.96
C THR A 164 9.02 15.07 -0.40
N PHE A 165 8.78 14.77 0.89
CA PHE A 165 7.49 15.03 1.52
C PHE A 165 7.16 16.52 1.64
N LYS A 166 8.14 17.42 1.79
CA LYS A 166 7.92 18.86 1.73
C LYS A 166 7.47 19.36 0.34
N PHE A 167 7.79 18.58 -0.69
CA PHE A 167 7.41 18.90 -2.08
C PHE A 167 5.99 18.39 -2.41
N ILE A 168 5.53 17.32 -1.76
CA ILE A 168 4.19 16.76 -2.00
C ILE A 168 3.13 17.68 -1.40
N ASP A 169 2.03 17.90 -2.14
CA ASP A 169 0.91 18.69 -1.66
C ASP A 169 0.31 18.11 -0.38
N ASN A 170 0.07 18.92 0.62
CA ASN A 170 -0.37 18.49 1.95
C ASN A 170 -1.68 17.68 1.94
N ASP A 171 -2.59 17.97 1.01
CA ASP A 171 -3.85 17.24 0.83
C ASP A 171 -3.66 15.85 0.18
N LYS A 172 -2.45 15.53 -0.26
CA LYS A 172 -2.06 14.22 -0.79
C LYS A 172 -1.27 13.37 0.20
N ILE A 173 -1.01 13.89 1.40
CA ILE A 173 -0.23 13.16 2.42
C ILE A 173 -1.17 12.50 3.42
N LEU A 174 -0.94 11.21 3.65
CA LEU A 174 -1.50 10.44 4.75
C LEU A 174 -0.38 10.07 5.72
N ILE A 175 -0.76 9.67 6.93
CA ILE A 175 0.19 9.10 7.91
C ILE A 175 -0.18 7.66 8.19
N GLU A 176 0.82 6.85 8.44
CA GLU A 176 0.67 5.45 8.81
C GLU A 176 1.70 5.03 9.85
N THR A 177 1.52 3.86 10.43
CA THR A 177 2.47 3.30 11.38
C THR A 177 3.35 2.22 10.76
N ASP A 178 2.83 1.42 9.86
CA ASP A 178 3.43 0.15 9.39
C ASP A 178 3.71 -0.82 10.57
N SER A 179 2.84 -0.76 11.58
CA SER A 179 2.97 -1.60 12.79
C SER A 179 3.00 -3.09 12.46
N PRO A 180 3.87 -3.87 13.13
CA PRO A 180 4.66 -3.53 14.31
C PRO A 180 6.05 -2.94 14.03
N PHE A 181 6.33 -2.55 12.79
CA PHE A 181 7.62 -2.06 12.32
C PHE A 181 7.71 -0.53 12.37
N LEU A 182 8.87 0.01 12.01
CA LEU A 182 9.12 1.41 11.70
C LEU A 182 8.74 2.42 12.79
N ALA A 183 8.84 2.04 14.07
CA ALA A 183 8.58 2.99 15.16
C ALA A 183 9.37 4.30 14.97
N PRO A 184 8.68 5.47 15.07
CA PRO A 184 9.32 6.76 14.84
C PRO A 184 10.36 7.11 15.92
N THR A 185 11.25 8.05 15.62
CA THR A 185 12.16 8.61 16.62
C THR A 185 11.34 9.33 17.71
N PRO A 186 11.65 9.17 19.02
CA PRO A 186 12.82 8.48 19.60
C PRO A 186 12.63 6.96 19.84
N MET A 187 11.51 6.38 19.44
CA MET A 187 11.16 4.98 19.75
C MET A 187 11.72 3.98 18.74
N ARG A 188 12.58 4.41 17.81
CA ARG A 188 13.20 3.55 16.79
C ARG A 188 13.82 2.29 17.42
N GLY A 189 13.53 1.13 16.81
CA GLY A 189 13.97 -0.18 17.29
C GLY A 189 13.05 -0.84 18.32
N LYS A 190 12.00 -0.16 18.76
CA LYS A 190 10.92 -0.75 19.57
C LYS A 190 9.77 -1.22 18.65
N LYS A 191 8.87 -2.03 19.22
CA LYS A 191 7.62 -2.39 18.54
C LYS A 191 6.77 -1.13 18.35
N ASN A 192 6.31 -0.92 17.12
CA ASN A 192 5.43 0.21 16.79
C ASN A 192 3.96 -0.14 17.07
N GLU A 193 3.17 0.89 17.38
CA GLU A 193 1.74 0.80 17.66
C GLU A 193 1.02 1.97 16.98
N PRO A 194 -0.24 1.80 16.57
CA PRO A 194 -1.07 2.88 16.04
C PRO A 194 -1.36 3.98 17.05
#